data_06069c20ba56e3a02090ab70102a823f
#
_entry.id   06069c20ba56e3a02090ab70102a823f
#
_cell.length_a   1.000
_cell.length_b   1.000
_cell.length_c   1.000
_cell.angle_alpha   90.00
_cell.angle_beta   90.00
_cell.angle_gamma   90.00
#
_symmetry.space_group_name_H-M   'P 1'
#
loop_
_entity.id
_entity.type
_entity.pdbx_description
1 polymer ?
#
loop_
_entity_poly.entity_id
_entity_poly.type
_entity_poly.pdbx_seq_one_letter_code
_entity_poly.pdbx_strand_id
1 'polypeptide(L)'
;VSFAAESYGYAPEEVAARTEKALSLVKLEGKAGTAVYRLSGGQKKLAAIAGVLTLSPELLLLDEPSASLDPKNQRNLLNILRNLPSALLLASHDLDFVYDCCDRVLVLHKGRLVADGPGETVLRDKALLESAELELPLRFQ
;
A
#
# COMPACT_ATOMS: atom_id res chain seq x y z
N VAL A 1 3.70 -8.61 -14.06
CA VAL A 1 4.33 -8.66 -12.72
C VAL A 1 5.84 -8.85 -12.87
N SER A 2 6.30 -9.75 -13.74
CA SER A 2 7.73 -10.06 -13.95
C SER A 2 8.58 -8.90 -14.50
N PHE A 3 7.98 -7.94 -15.18
CA PHE A 3 8.65 -6.86 -15.91
C PHE A 3 9.74 -6.13 -15.10
N ALA A 4 9.46 -5.82 -13.83
CA ALA A 4 10.44 -5.13 -13.00
C ALA A 4 11.71 -5.98 -12.79
N ALA A 5 11.55 -7.27 -12.46
CA ALA A 5 12.69 -8.18 -12.27
C ALA A 5 13.47 -8.41 -13.57
N GLU A 6 12.77 -8.55 -14.71
CA GLU A 6 13.40 -8.63 -16.04
C GLU A 6 14.22 -7.37 -16.34
N SER A 7 13.68 -6.19 -16.07
CA SER A 7 14.35 -4.90 -16.31
C SER A 7 15.59 -4.69 -15.43
N TYR A 8 15.65 -5.32 -14.26
CA TYR A 8 16.84 -5.33 -13.39
C TYR A 8 17.89 -6.35 -13.80
N GLY A 9 17.61 -7.17 -14.83
CA GLY A 9 18.57 -8.10 -15.40
C GLY A 9 18.75 -9.41 -14.60
N TYR A 10 17.74 -9.81 -13.80
CA TYR A 10 17.74 -11.12 -13.14
C TYR A 10 17.66 -12.25 -14.18
N ALA A 11 18.28 -13.39 -13.88
CA ALA A 11 18.19 -14.57 -14.72
C ALA A 11 16.72 -15.06 -14.84
N PRO A 12 16.32 -15.66 -15.97
CA PRO A 12 14.92 -16.08 -16.21
C PRO A 12 14.33 -16.96 -15.11
N GLU A 13 15.12 -17.88 -14.55
CA GLU A 13 14.70 -18.76 -13.46
C GLU A 13 14.45 -17.96 -12.17
N GLU A 14 15.28 -16.97 -11.88
CA GLU A 14 15.11 -16.08 -10.74
C GLU A 14 13.90 -15.15 -10.93
N VAL A 15 13.68 -14.62 -12.12
CA VAL A 15 12.47 -13.84 -12.48
C VAL A 15 11.22 -14.67 -12.21
N ALA A 16 11.18 -15.93 -12.63
CA ALA A 16 10.04 -16.80 -12.40
C ALA A 16 9.78 -17.01 -10.91
N ALA A 17 10.81 -17.36 -10.13
CA ALA A 17 10.69 -17.59 -8.69
C ALA A 17 10.25 -16.33 -7.93
N ARG A 18 10.81 -15.16 -8.25
CA ARG A 18 10.44 -13.86 -7.65
C ARG A 18 9.00 -13.48 -7.99
N THR A 19 8.56 -13.72 -9.23
CA THR A 19 7.21 -13.46 -9.70
C THR A 19 6.19 -14.33 -8.96
N GLU A 20 6.45 -15.63 -8.84
CA GLU A 20 5.59 -16.56 -8.11
C GLU A 20 5.47 -16.15 -6.64
N LYS A 21 6.59 -15.87 -5.97
CA LYS A 21 6.61 -15.38 -4.60
C LYS A 21 5.81 -14.08 -4.44
N ALA A 22 5.98 -13.11 -5.34
CA ALA A 22 5.27 -11.83 -5.27
C ALA A 22 3.76 -12.01 -5.48
N LEU A 23 3.34 -12.86 -6.42
CA LEU A 23 1.92 -13.17 -6.64
C LEU A 23 1.30 -13.88 -5.42
N SER A 24 2.04 -14.75 -4.77
CA SER A 24 1.59 -15.42 -3.53
C SER A 24 1.38 -14.42 -2.40
N LEU A 25 2.30 -13.47 -2.20
CA LEU A 25 2.16 -12.42 -1.19
C LEU A 25 0.87 -11.61 -1.35
N VAL A 26 0.44 -11.34 -2.59
CA VAL A 26 -0.79 -10.59 -2.88
C VAL A 26 -2.02 -11.47 -3.14
N LYS A 27 -1.93 -12.78 -2.93
CA LYS A 27 -3.00 -13.77 -3.13
C LYS A 27 -3.54 -13.81 -4.58
N LEU A 28 -2.63 -13.76 -5.54
CA LEU A 28 -2.91 -13.85 -6.98
C LEU A 28 -2.20 -15.03 -7.66
N GLU A 29 -1.86 -16.10 -6.92
CA GLU A 29 -1.13 -17.28 -7.43
C GLU A 29 -1.76 -17.89 -8.69
N GLY A 30 -3.09 -18.01 -8.71
CA GLY A 30 -3.82 -18.56 -9.85
C GLY A 30 -3.98 -17.60 -11.03
N LYS A 31 -3.38 -16.41 -11.00
CA LYS A 31 -3.58 -15.34 -11.99
C LYS A 31 -2.34 -15.02 -12.83
N ALA A 32 -1.24 -15.76 -12.66
CA ALA A 32 0.02 -15.51 -13.37
C ALA A 32 -0.13 -15.39 -14.90
N GLY A 33 -0.93 -16.26 -15.51
CA GLY A 33 -1.23 -16.25 -16.96
C GLY A 33 -2.43 -15.40 -17.35
N THR A 34 -3.05 -14.66 -16.42
CA THR A 34 -4.26 -13.88 -16.71
C THR A 34 -3.88 -12.52 -17.30
N ALA A 35 -4.44 -12.19 -18.46
CA ALA A 35 -4.25 -10.88 -19.06
C ALA A 35 -4.77 -9.76 -18.15
N VAL A 36 -4.02 -8.66 -18.00
CA VAL A 36 -4.30 -7.56 -17.07
C VAL A 36 -5.71 -6.98 -17.24
N TYR A 37 -6.22 -6.90 -18.47
CA TYR A 37 -7.56 -6.37 -18.73
C TYR A 37 -8.69 -7.27 -18.19
N ARG A 38 -8.42 -8.54 -17.88
CA ARG A 38 -9.37 -9.49 -17.25
C ARG A 38 -9.36 -9.43 -15.73
N LEU A 39 -8.44 -8.71 -15.12
CA LEU A 39 -8.38 -8.50 -13.69
C LEU A 39 -9.38 -7.43 -13.25
N SER A 40 -9.99 -7.61 -12.06
CA SER A 40 -10.76 -6.55 -11.42
C SER A 40 -9.85 -5.36 -11.04
N GLY A 41 -10.44 -4.19 -10.75
CA GLY A 41 -9.68 -3.00 -10.33
C GLY A 41 -8.76 -3.29 -9.14
N GLY A 42 -9.28 -3.94 -8.10
CA GLY A 42 -8.49 -4.35 -6.95
C GLY A 42 -7.37 -5.33 -7.28
N GLN A 43 -7.65 -6.33 -8.13
CA GLN A 43 -6.62 -7.27 -8.59
C GLN A 43 -5.53 -6.59 -9.42
N LYS A 44 -5.87 -5.60 -10.26
CA LYS A 44 -4.88 -4.81 -11.00
C LYS A 44 -3.94 -4.06 -10.06
N LYS A 45 -4.49 -3.44 -9.00
CA LYS A 45 -3.70 -2.74 -7.99
C LYS A 45 -2.77 -3.70 -7.23
N LEU A 46 -3.28 -4.84 -6.79
CA LEU A 46 -2.47 -5.88 -6.15
C LEU A 46 -1.39 -6.44 -7.09
N ALA A 47 -1.70 -6.62 -8.38
CA ALA A 47 -0.71 -7.05 -9.37
C ALA A 47 0.39 -6.00 -9.62
N ALA A 48 0.06 -4.70 -9.55
CA ALA A 48 1.05 -3.62 -9.63
C ALA A 48 2.00 -3.66 -8.41
N ILE A 49 1.45 -3.80 -7.19
CA ILE A 49 2.24 -3.98 -5.97
C ILE A 49 3.14 -5.21 -6.07
N ALA A 50 2.59 -6.36 -6.52
CA ALA A 50 3.37 -7.57 -6.75
C ALA A 50 4.54 -7.34 -7.70
N GLY A 51 4.34 -6.53 -8.76
CA GLY A 51 5.42 -6.17 -9.70
C GLY A 51 6.60 -5.51 -9.00
N VAL A 52 6.35 -4.58 -8.08
CA VAL A 52 7.41 -3.93 -7.29
C VAL A 52 8.04 -4.91 -6.29
N LEU A 53 7.23 -5.77 -5.66
CA LEU A 53 7.70 -6.76 -4.68
C LEU A 53 8.63 -7.84 -5.28
N THR A 54 8.64 -8.02 -6.61
CA THR A 54 9.62 -8.91 -7.27
C THR A 54 11.07 -8.45 -7.02
N LEU A 55 11.27 -7.15 -6.76
CA LEU A 55 12.59 -6.57 -6.46
C LEU A 55 13.00 -6.75 -5.00
N SER A 56 12.11 -7.22 -4.12
CA SER A 56 12.32 -7.29 -2.67
C SER A 56 12.84 -5.96 -2.09
N PRO A 57 12.11 -4.85 -2.27
CA PRO A 57 12.58 -3.52 -1.88
C PRO A 57 12.70 -3.42 -0.35
N GLU A 58 13.70 -2.69 0.14
CA GLU A 58 13.82 -2.34 1.56
C GLU A 58 12.80 -1.29 1.98
N LEU A 59 12.43 -0.40 1.06
CA LEU A 59 11.43 0.66 1.24
C LEU A 59 10.39 0.60 0.12
N LEU A 60 9.13 0.54 0.48
CA LEU A 60 7.99 0.59 -0.45
C LEU A 60 7.27 1.93 -0.31
N LEU A 61 7.18 2.66 -1.42
CA LEU A 61 6.44 3.93 -1.51
C LEU A 61 5.10 3.69 -2.18
N LEU A 62 4.01 4.10 -1.53
CA LEU A 62 2.65 3.92 -2.04
C LEU A 62 1.90 5.25 -2.00
N ASP A 63 1.25 5.58 -3.12
CA ASP A 63 0.36 6.71 -3.24
C ASP A 63 -1.07 6.23 -3.42
N GLU A 64 -1.96 6.65 -2.51
CA GLU A 64 -3.37 6.26 -2.45
C GLU A 64 -3.63 4.75 -2.65
N PRO A 65 -2.99 3.87 -1.86
CA PRO A 65 -3.08 2.44 -2.10
C PRO A 65 -4.48 1.86 -1.86
N SER A 66 -5.28 2.43 -0.96
CA SER A 66 -6.65 1.99 -0.65
C SER A 66 -7.71 2.54 -1.61
N ALA A 67 -7.40 3.61 -2.36
CA ALA A 67 -8.37 4.29 -3.21
C ALA A 67 -9.03 3.35 -4.23
N SER A 68 -10.34 3.50 -4.40
CA SER A 68 -11.16 2.70 -5.34
C SER A 68 -11.18 1.19 -5.07
N LEU A 69 -10.77 0.76 -3.88
CA LEU A 69 -10.94 -0.62 -3.43
C LEU A 69 -12.25 -0.78 -2.66
N ASP A 70 -12.95 -1.88 -2.90
CA ASP A 70 -14.04 -2.29 -2.01
C ASP A 70 -13.51 -2.70 -0.62
N PRO A 71 -14.37 -2.71 0.42
CA PRO A 71 -13.92 -2.99 1.80
C PRO A 71 -13.20 -4.34 1.98
N LYS A 72 -13.53 -5.34 1.17
CA LYS A 72 -12.85 -6.64 1.22
C LYS A 72 -11.42 -6.55 0.69
N ASN A 73 -11.24 -5.85 -0.43
CA ASN A 73 -9.93 -5.65 -1.04
C ASN A 73 -9.07 -4.69 -0.21
N GLN A 74 -9.65 -3.67 0.44
CA GLN A 74 -8.94 -2.81 1.40
C GLN A 74 -8.38 -3.63 2.57
N ARG A 75 -9.20 -4.48 3.21
CA ARG A 75 -8.74 -5.37 4.29
C ARG A 75 -7.66 -6.35 3.83
N ASN A 76 -7.79 -6.87 2.60
CA ASN A 76 -6.76 -7.75 2.04
C ASN A 76 -5.44 -7.01 1.83
N LEU A 77 -5.48 -5.80 1.25
CA LEU A 77 -4.31 -4.95 1.06
C LEU A 77 -3.65 -4.61 2.41
N LEU A 78 -4.43 -4.19 3.41
CA LEU A 78 -3.95 -3.89 4.75
C LEU A 78 -3.18 -5.08 5.35
N ASN A 79 -3.76 -6.29 5.27
CA ASN A 79 -3.11 -7.50 5.77
C ASN A 79 -1.80 -7.80 5.03
N ILE A 80 -1.75 -7.55 3.71
CA ILE A 80 -0.53 -7.72 2.93
C ILE A 80 0.54 -6.74 3.40
N LEU A 81 0.21 -5.44 3.44
CA LEU A 81 1.16 -4.37 3.78
C LEU A 81 1.75 -4.55 5.20
N ARG A 82 0.92 -4.92 6.18
CA ARG A 82 1.37 -5.17 7.56
C ARG A 82 2.34 -6.34 7.70
N ASN A 83 2.31 -7.29 6.78
CA ASN A 83 3.15 -8.49 6.83
C ASN A 83 4.35 -8.42 5.87
N LEU A 84 4.55 -7.28 5.19
CA LEU A 84 5.75 -7.10 4.36
C LEU A 84 6.98 -6.87 5.24
N PRO A 85 8.13 -7.43 4.85
CA PRO A 85 9.40 -7.17 5.54
C PRO A 85 9.99 -5.79 5.22
N SER A 86 9.41 -5.08 4.26
CA SER A 86 9.85 -3.76 3.79
C SER A 86 9.39 -2.65 4.72
N ALA A 87 10.19 -1.60 4.89
CA ALA A 87 9.70 -0.34 5.41
C ALA A 87 8.63 0.22 4.46
N LEU A 88 7.61 0.87 5.02
CA LEU A 88 6.48 1.39 4.27
C LEU A 88 6.35 2.90 4.46
N LEU A 89 6.28 3.64 3.37
CA LEU A 89 5.84 5.02 3.36
C LEU A 89 4.65 5.15 2.41
N LEU A 90 3.49 5.52 2.93
CA LEU A 90 2.30 5.72 2.13
C LEU A 90 1.73 7.12 2.29
N ALA A 91 1.20 7.67 1.19
CA ALA A 91 0.38 8.85 1.18
C ALA A 91 -1.08 8.45 0.98
N SER A 92 -1.98 8.95 1.81
CA SER A 92 -3.42 8.71 1.67
C SER A 92 -4.25 9.76 2.40
N HIS A 93 -5.46 9.99 1.93
CA HIS A 93 -6.49 10.76 2.62
C HIS A 93 -7.48 9.86 3.38
N ASP A 94 -7.38 8.53 3.25
CA ASP A 94 -8.16 7.55 4.01
C ASP A 94 -7.52 7.36 5.39
N LEU A 95 -7.94 8.18 6.36
CA LEU A 95 -7.31 8.21 7.69
C LEU A 95 -7.60 6.94 8.50
N ASP A 96 -8.70 6.23 8.24
CA ASP A 96 -8.95 4.92 8.84
C ASP A 96 -7.96 3.86 8.34
N PHE A 97 -7.66 3.88 7.04
CA PHE A 97 -6.66 2.99 6.46
C PHE A 97 -5.25 3.32 6.97
N VAL A 98 -4.91 4.62 7.06
CA VAL A 98 -3.62 5.09 7.64
C VAL A 98 -3.48 4.62 9.08
N TYR A 99 -4.52 4.81 9.91
CA TYR A 99 -4.52 4.38 11.31
C TYR A 99 -4.29 2.88 11.46
N ASP A 100 -4.92 2.08 10.57
CA ASP A 100 -4.76 0.63 10.61
C ASP A 100 -3.40 0.16 10.04
N CYS A 101 -2.74 0.94 9.20
CA CYS A 101 -1.55 0.53 8.46
C CYS A 101 -0.23 1.06 9.06
N CYS A 102 -0.25 2.22 9.71
CA CYS A 102 0.95 2.99 10.03
C CYS A 102 1.10 3.26 11.53
N ASP A 103 2.29 3.04 12.07
CA ASP A 103 2.61 3.37 13.46
C ASP A 103 2.88 4.87 13.64
N ARG A 104 3.43 5.53 12.62
CA ARG A 104 3.79 6.96 12.61
C ARG A 104 3.08 7.68 11.47
N VAL A 105 2.59 8.87 11.76
CA VAL A 105 1.84 9.71 10.81
C VAL A 105 2.47 11.08 10.70
N LEU A 106 2.61 11.52 9.46
CA LEU A 106 3.02 12.87 9.08
C LEU A 106 1.82 13.58 8.48
N VAL A 107 1.45 14.74 9.01
CA VAL A 107 0.37 15.57 8.43
C VAL A 107 0.99 16.72 7.64
N LEU A 108 0.67 16.75 6.35
CA LEU A 108 1.08 17.81 5.45
C LEU A 108 -0.10 18.74 5.13
N HIS A 109 0.08 20.04 5.30
CA HIS A 109 -0.91 21.04 4.92
C HIS A 109 -0.23 22.19 4.18
N LYS A 110 -0.75 22.56 3.00
CA LYS A 110 -0.23 23.62 2.14
C LYS A 110 1.31 23.57 1.94
N GLY A 111 1.82 22.34 1.70
CA GLY A 111 3.24 22.09 1.45
C GLY A 111 4.15 22.16 2.69
N ARG A 112 3.56 22.20 3.91
CA ARG A 112 4.31 22.21 5.17
C ARG A 112 3.95 20.99 6.03
N LEU A 113 4.93 20.47 6.74
CA LEU A 113 4.71 19.48 7.79
C LEU A 113 4.14 20.19 9.02
N VAL A 114 2.91 19.83 9.40
CA VAL A 114 2.21 20.43 10.54
C VAL A 114 2.13 19.51 11.75
N ALA A 115 2.28 18.20 11.54
CA ALA A 115 2.40 17.24 12.63
C ALA A 115 3.26 16.04 12.21
N ASP A 116 3.91 15.43 13.19
CA ASP A 116 4.74 14.24 13.08
C ASP A 116 4.69 13.49 14.42
N GLY A 117 4.17 12.26 14.43
CA GLY A 117 4.09 11.49 15.65
C GLY A 117 3.38 10.14 15.50
N PRO A 118 3.16 9.44 16.64
CA PRO A 118 2.42 8.20 16.65
C PRO A 118 1.01 8.38 16.05
N GLY A 119 0.60 7.44 15.19
CA GLY A 119 -0.67 7.50 14.51
C GLY A 119 -1.86 7.64 15.45
N GLU A 120 -1.85 6.93 16.57
CA GLU A 120 -2.90 7.03 17.59
C GLU A 120 -3.03 8.44 18.20
N THR A 121 -1.92 9.14 18.39
CA THR A 121 -1.93 10.50 18.94
C THR A 121 -2.36 11.52 17.89
N VAL A 122 -1.74 11.49 16.72
CA VAL A 122 -1.97 12.47 15.66
C VAL A 122 -3.41 12.37 15.10
N LEU A 123 -3.89 11.15 14.86
CA LEU A 123 -5.21 10.94 14.22
C LEU A 123 -6.40 11.06 15.21
N ARG A 124 -6.14 11.24 16.51
CA ARG A 124 -7.18 11.57 17.51
C ARG A 124 -7.25 13.06 17.82
N ASP A 125 -6.27 13.83 17.40
CA ASP A 125 -6.25 15.28 17.64
C ASP A 125 -7.16 16.00 16.64
N LYS A 126 -8.43 16.15 17.04
CA LYS A 126 -9.46 16.81 16.23
C LYS A 126 -9.06 18.22 15.82
N ALA A 127 -8.53 19.01 16.75
CA ALA A 127 -8.17 20.40 16.49
C ALA A 127 -7.02 20.50 15.47
N LEU A 128 -6.04 19.62 15.58
CA LEU A 128 -4.94 19.51 14.60
C LEU A 128 -5.48 19.16 13.21
N LEU A 129 -6.30 18.12 13.10
CA LEU A 129 -6.82 17.65 11.81
C LEU A 129 -7.71 18.70 11.15
N GLU A 130 -8.64 19.34 11.90
CA GLU A 130 -9.47 20.42 11.38
C GLU A 130 -8.62 21.61 10.90
N SER A 131 -7.54 21.96 11.60
CA SER A 131 -6.60 23.01 11.17
C SER A 131 -5.87 22.68 9.87
N ALA A 132 -5.72 21.39 9.57
CA ALA A 132 -5.13 20.86 8.34
C ALA A 132 -6.17 20.58 7.24
N GLU A 133 -7.43 21.00 7.43
CA GLU A 133 -8.55 20.73 6.51
C GLU A 133 -8.83 19.24 6.33
N LEU A 134 -8.59 18.43 7.39
CA LEU A 134 -8.86 16.99 7.46
C LEU A 134 -9.99 16.69 8.46
N GLU A 135 -10.73 15.62 8.23
CA GLU A 135 -11.73 15.11 9.16
C GLU A 135 -11.12 14.03 10.06
N LEU A 136 -11.74 13.81 11.23
CA LEU A 136 -11.37 12.66 12.07
C LEU A 136 -11.61 11.34 11.31
N PRO A 137 -10.78 10.30 11.53
CA PRO A 137 -11.13 8.94 11.14
C PRO A 137 -12.56 8.58 11.59
N LEU A 138 -13.30 7.84 10.75
CA LEU A 138 -14.70 7.48 11.03
C LEU A 138 -14.85 6.76 12.38
N ARG A 139 -13.85 5.97 12.77
CA ARG A 139 -13.83 5.28 14.06
C ARG A 139 -13.77 6.19 15.28
N PHE A 140 -13.45 7.48 15.13
CA PHE A 140 -13.32 8.47 16.21
C PHE A 140 -14.39 9.56 16.12
N GLN A 141 -15.28 9.51 15.12
CA GLN A 141 -16.47 10.35 15.01
C GLN A 141 -17.60 9.80 15.87
#